data_ac9824e61697862714ad16c4dcec062d
#
_entry.id   ac9824e61697862714ad16c4dcec062d
#
_cell.length_a   1.000
_cell.length_b   1.000
_cell.length_c   1.000
_cell.angle_alpha   90.00
_cell.angle_beta   90.00
_cell.angle_gamma   90.00
#
_symmetry.space_group_name_H-M   'P 1'
#
loop_
_entity.id
_entity.type
_entity.pdbx_description
1 polymer ?
#
loop_
_entity_poly.entity_id
_entity_poly.type
_entity_poly.pdbx_seq_one_letter_code
_entity_poly.pdbx_strand_id
1 'polypeptide(L)'
;MIKEADKGSAVVVWDYEDYCVEADSQLSNKEVYQVIDTDPVSVLNGKIKLCIDKVKSRGDISQKVLDFFEVENPKLGRFYLLPKIHKRLENVPGRPVISNSSYYTEKISLFLDYHLQPLAQKVKSYIKDTNDFIKKTKKPPGFTRASNSVLY
;
A
#
# COMPACT_ATOMS: atom_id res chain seq x y z
N MET A 1 -16.24 -16.47 0.73
CA MET A 1 -16.19 -14.99 0.90
C MET A 1 -16.05 -14.28 -0.44
N ILE A 2 -16.46 -13.00 -0.54
CA ILE A 2 -16.30 -12.21 -1.78
C ILE A 2 -15.12 -11.26 -1.59
N LYS A 3 -14.21 -11.24 -2.54
CA LYS A 3 -13.00 -10.40 -2.55
C LYS A 3 -12.76 -9.82 -3.94
N GLU A 4 -12.12 -8.67 -4.00
CA GLU A 4 -11.54 -8.17 -5.23
C GLU A 4 -10.24 -8.91 -5.53
N ALA A 5 -9.98 -9.21 -6.80
CA ALA A 5 -8.72 -9.80 -7.21
C ALA A 5 -7.55 -8.83 -7.02
N ASP A 6 -6.35 -9.37 -6.76
CA ASP A 6 -5.12 -8.57 -6.66
C ASP A 6 -4.83 -7.74 -7.92
N LYS A 7 -5.29 -8.19 -9.08
CA LYS A 7 -5.16 -7.49 -10.36
C LYS A 7 -6.40 -7.69 -11.23
N GLY A 8 -6.71 -6.67 -12.06
CA GLY A 8 -7.75 -6.76 -13.10
C GLY A 8 -9.16 -6.51 -12.61
N SER A 9 -9.34 -6.00 -11.37
CA SER A 9 -10.64 -5.57 -10.81
C SER A 9 -11.75 -6.63 -10.89
N ALA A 10 -11.38 -7.92 -11.00
CA ALA A 10 -12.35 -9.01 -10.99
C ALA A 10 -12.87 -9.26 -9.58
N VAL A 11 -14.14 -9.60 -9.46
CA VAL A 11 -14.73 -10.06 -8.20
C VAL A 11 -14.56 -11.58 -8.11
N VAL A 12 -13.99 -12.04 -7.00
CA VAL A 12 -13.68 -13.45 -6.75
C VAL A 12 -14.53 -13.96 -5.60
N VAL A 13 -15.23 -15.05 -5.82
CA VAL A 13 -15.83 -15.84 -4.74
C VAL A 13 -14.78 -16.85 -4.31
N TRP A 14 -14.19 -16.61 -3.12
CA TRP A 14 -13.16 -17.49 -2.55
C TRP A 14 -13.79 -18.32 -1.44
N ASP A 15 -13.50 -19.60 -1.42
CA ASP A 15 -13.93 -20.43 -0.31
C ASP A 15 -13.29 -19.94 0.99
N TYR A 16 -14.04 -20.00 2.08
CA TYR A 16 -13.56 -19.47 3.36
C TYR A 16 -12.48 -20.36 3.97
N GLU A 17 -12.59 -21.66 3.81
CA GLU A 17 -11.61 -22.62 4.32
C GLU A 17 -10.29 -22.48 3.56
N ASP A 18 -10.34 -22.42 2.22
CA ASP A 18 -9.17 -22.18 1.37
C ASP A 18 -8.48 -20.85 1.70
N TYR A 19 -9.27 -19.80 1.96
CA TYR A 19 -8.74 -18.52 2.39
C TYR A 19 -8.00 -18.63 3.74
N CYS A 20 -8.57 -19.32 4.71
CA CYS A 20 -7.94 -19.52 6.01
C CYS A 20 -6.65 -20.34 5.90
N VAL A 21 -6.67 -21.43 5.14
CA VAL A 21 -5.49 -22.28 4.89
C VAL A 21 -4.35 -21.44 4.26
N GLU A 22 -4.66 -20.63 3.26
CA GLU A 22 -3.66 -19.77 2.63
C GLU A 22 -3.13 -18.70 3.61
N ALA A 23 -4.02 -18.08 4.40
CA ALA A 23 -3.64 -17.08 5.39
C ALA A 23 -2.72 -17.68 6.47
N ASP A 24 -3.07 -18.83 7.02
CA ASP A 24 -2.31 -19.52 8.05
C ASP A 24 -0.95 -19.99 7.51
N SER A 25 -0.93 -20.47 6.28
CA SER A 25 0.33 -20.86 5.59
C SER A 25 1.30 -19.68 5.51
N GLN A 26 0.80 -18.50 5.15
CA GLN A 26 1.67 -17.29 5.08
C GLN A 26 2.09 -16.82 6.47
N LEU A 27 1.17 -16.74 7.43
CA LEU A 27 1.45 -16.28 8.80
C LEU A 27 2.37 -17.23 9.57
N SER A 28 2.42 -18.52 9.20
CA SER A 28 3.32 -19.52 9.78
C SER A 28 4.79 -19.30 9.40
N ASN A 29 5.09 -18.44 8.43
CA ASN A 29 6.46 -18.13 8.04
C ASN A 29 7.14 -17.26 9.11
N LYS A 30 7.92 -17.92 9.98
CA LYS A 30 8.63 -17.26 11.09
C LYS A 30 9.76 -16.31 10.68
N GLU A 31 10.20 -16.39 9.41
CA GLU A 31 11.19 -15.43 8.88
C GLU A 31 10.55 -14.05 8.61
N VAL A 32 9.22 -14.04 8.39
CA VAL A 32 8.47 -12.80 8.03
C VAL A 32 7.57 -12.35 9.17
N TYR A 33 6.96 -13.29 9.91
CA TYR A 33 5.97 -13.00 10.93
C TYR A 33 6.41 -13.54 12.30
N GLN A 34 6.17 -12.76 13.32
CA GLN A 34 6.41 -13.13 14.71
C GLN A 34 5.12 -13.01 15.50
N VAL A 35 4.80 -14.06 16.25
CA VAL A 35 3.75 -14.01 17.26
C VAL A 35 4.24 -13.12 18.41
N ILE A 36 3.40 -12.21 18.87
CA ILE A 36 3.68 -11.35 20.02
C ILE A 36 2.66 -11.64 21.11
N ASP A 37 3.13 -11.77 22.35
CA ASP A 37 2.30 -12.14 23.50
C ASP A 37 1.53 -10.95 24.09
N THR A 38 1.98 -9.73 23.76
CA THR A 38 1.40 -8.50 24.30
C THR A 38 0.99 -7.55 23.19
N ASP A 39 -0.12 -6.85 23.40
CA ASP A 39 -0.56 -5.81 22.46
C ASP A 39 0.44 -4.65 22.42
N PRO A 40 1.12 -4.40 21.28
CA PRO A 40 2.13 -3.37 21.14
C PRO A 40 1.54 -1.95 20.98
N VAL A 41 0.22 -1.80 20.90
CA VAL A 41 -0.46 -0.52 20.57
C VAL A 41 -0.03 0.58 21.51
N SER A 42 -0.03 0.36 22.82
CA SER A 42 0.33 1.38 23.79
C SER A 42 1.78 1.87 23.63
N VAL A 43 2.69 0.94 23.37
CA VAL A 43 4.12 1.26 23.15
C VAL A 43 4.32 2.02 21.83
N LEU A 44 3.66 1.56 20.77
CA LEU A 44 3.74 2.20 19.45
C LEU A 44 3.13 3.61 19.48
N ASN A 45 1.98 3.77 20.12
CA ASN A 45 1.32 5.06 20.28
C ASN A 45 2.21 6.04 21.08
N GLY A 46 2.86 5.57 22.14
CA GLY A 46 3.84 6.36 22.89
C GLY A 46 4.99 6.85 22.01
N LYS A 47 5.56 5.97 21.17
CA LYS A 47 6.64 6.34 20.24
C LYS A 47 6.17 7.37 19.19
N ILE A 48 4.98 7.19 18.61
CA ILE A 48 4.42 8.13 17.64
C ILE A 48 4.18 9.49 18.28
N LYS A 49 3.59 9.52 19.48
CA LYS A 49 3.36 10.76 20.24
C LYS A 49 4.67 11.50 20.51
N LEU A 50 5.70 10.81 20.97
CA LEU A 50 7.03 11.41 21.16
C LEU A 50 7.61 12.01 19.87
N CYS A 51 7.40 11.36 18.72
CA CYS A 51 7.82 11.93 17.43
C CYS A 51 7.05 13.21 17.09
N ILE A 52 5.73 13.21 17.27
CA ILE A 52 4.88 14.38 17.06
C ILE A 52 5.27 15.53 17.99
N ASP A 53 5.49 15.26 19.27
CA ASP A 53 5.91 16.27 20.26
C ASP A 53 7.26 16.89 19.89
N LYS A 54 8.21 16.10 19.38
CA LYS A 54 9.50 16.63 18.88
C LYS A 54 9.31 17.59 17.68
N VAL A 55 8.45 17.25 16.75
CA VAL A 55 8.18 18.12 15.59
C VAL A 55 7.43 19.37 16.04
N LYS A 56 6.49 19.24 16.97
CA LYS A 56 5.79 20.37 17.60
C LYS A 56 6.75 21.33 18.29
N SER A 57 7.69 20.82 19.09
CA SER A 57 8.65 21.64 19.84
C SER A 57 9.61 22.44 18.94
N ARG A 58 9.84 21.97 17.72
CA ARG A 58 10.64 22.68 16.69
C ARG A 58 9.85 23.78 15.98
N GLY A 59 8.53 23.78 16.06
CA GLY A 59 7.70 24.70 15.33
C GLY A 59 7.62 24.42 13.82
N ASP A 60 8.01 23.22 13.38
CA ASP A 60 8.09 22.85 11.95
C ASP A 60 6.72 22.69 11.32
N ILE A 61 5.68 22.46 12.11
CA ILE A 61 4.31 22.22 11.65
C ILE A 61 3.29 23.07 12.44
N SER A 62 2.22 23.48 11.75
CA SER A 62 1.15 24.28 12.35
C SER A 62 0.27 23.45 13.31
N GLN A 63 -0.42 24.12 14.23
CA GLN A 63 -1.39 23.45 15.11
C GLN A 63 -2.47 22.69 14.32
N LYS A 64 -2.94 23.22 13.19
CA LYS A 64 -3.91 22.54 12.33
C LYS A 64 -3.42 21.16 11.82
N VAL A 65 -2.13 21.04 11.55
CA VAL A 65 -1.54 19.76 11.13
C VAL A 65 -1.43 18.80 12.31
N LEU A 66 -1.13 19.32 13.49
CA LEU A 66 -1.13 18.51 14.72
C LEU A 66 -2.52 17.96 15.02
N ASP A 67 -3.55 18.81 14.96
CA ASP A 67 -4.95 18.41 15.14
C ASP A 67 -5.38 17.38 14.07
N PHE A 68 -4.89 17.52 12.83
CA PHE A 68 -5.12 16.52 11.78
C PHE A 68 -4.49 15.15 12.11
N PHE A 69 -3.36 15.10 12.81
CA PHE A 69 -2.72 13.84 13.20
C PHE A 69 -3.42 13.13 14.35
N GLU A 70 -4.29 13.82 15.08
CA GLU A 70 -5.01 13.19 16.18
C GLU A 70 -5.97 12.09 15.68
N VAL A 71 -5.90 10.94 16.32
CA VAL A 71 -6.80 9.79 16.10
C VAL A 71 -7.39 9.40 17.44
N GLU A 72 -8.71 9.58 17.59
CA GLU A 72 -9.41 9.34 18.85
C GLU A 72 -9.33 7.88 19.31
N ASN A 73 -9.55 6.93 18.38
CA ASN A 73 -9.58 5.50 18.65
C ASN A 73 -8.71 4.74 17.63
N PRO A 74 -7.38 4.75 17.79
CA PRO A 74 -6.48 4.08 16.86
C PRO A 74 -6.70 2.57 16.87
N LYS A 75 -6.89 1.99 15.68
CA LYS A 75 -7.08 0.55 15.50
C LYS A 75 -5.81 -0.07 14.94
N LEU A 76 -5.46 -1.26 15.43
CA LEU A 76 -4.38 -2.05 14.83
C LEU A 76 -4.65 -2.36 13.36
N GLY A 77 -3.56 -2.48 12.61
CA GLY A 77 -3.61 -2.96 11.24
C GLY A 77 -4.29 -4.32 11.14
N ARG A 78 -5.13 -4.48 10.11
CA ARG A 78 -5.86 -5.72 9.85
C ARG A 78 -5.19 -6.45 8.69
N PHE A 79 -4.76 -7.69 8.95
CA PHE A 79 -4.28 -8.59 7.91
C PHE A 79 -5.45 -9.13 7.09
N TYR A 80 -5.28 -9.18 5.76
CA TYR A 80 -6.18 -9.86 4.84
C TYR A 80 -5.44 -10.23 3.56
N LEU A 81 -6.06 -11.12 2.76
CA LEU A 81 -5.52 -11.56 1.48
C LEU A 81 -6.37 -11.07 0.32
N LEU A 82 -5.70 -10.71 -0.78
CA LEU A 82 -6.31 -10.51 -2.10
C LEU A 82 -5.94 -11.69 -3.01
N PRO A 83 -6.92 -12.35 -3.68
CA PRO A 83 -6.66 -13.52 -4.51
C PRO A 83 -5.87 -13.15 -5.77
N LYS A 84 -4.75 -13.85 -6.01
CA LYS A 84 -3.90 -13.69 -7.21
C LYS A 84 -4.35 -14.63 -8.33
N ILE A 85 -5.59 -14.50 -8.81
CA ILE A 85 -6.14 -15.35 -9.87
C ILE A 85 -5.36 -15.30 -11.18
N HIS A 86 -4.58 -14.24 -11.41
CA HIS A 86 -3.69 -14.11 -12.56
C HIS A 86 -2.48 -15.06 -12.50
N LYS A 87 -2.22 -15.70 -11.35
CA LYS A 87 -1.14 -16.68 -11.18
C LYS A 87 -1.66 -18.10 -11.43
N ARG A 88 -2.77 -18.46 -10.82
CA ARG A 88 -3.45 -19.76 -10.98
C ARG A 88 -4.87 -19.68 -10.43
N LEU A 89 -5.75 -20.55 -10.96
CA LEU A 89 -7.16 -20.61 -10.57
C LEU A 89 -7.46 -21.68 -9.51
N GLU A 90 -6.57 -22.65 -9.36
CA GLU A 90 -6.64 -23.69 -8.31
C GLU A 90 -5.63 -23.37 -7.21
N ASN A 91 -5.99 -23.61 -5.96
CA ASN A 91 -5.20 -23.24 -4.80
C ASN A 91 -4.67 -21.80 -4.93
N VAL A 92 -5.58 -20.87 -5.08
CA VAL A 92 -5.29 -19.47 -5.42
C VAL A 92 -4.39 -18.85 -4.36
N PRO A 93 -3.17 -18.38 -4.71
CA PRO A 93 -2.32 -17.71 -3.74
C PRO A 93 -2.85 -16.34 -3.38
N GLY A 94 -2.69 -15.96 -2.11
CA GLY A 94 -3.06 -14.65 -1.60
C GLY A 94 -1.94 -13.62 -1.72
N ARG A 95 -2.29 -12.35 -1.94
CA ARG A 95 -1.41 -11.23 -1.62
C ARG A 95 -1.70 -10.78 -0.20
N PRO A 96 -0.73 -10.87 0.72
CA PRO A 96 -0.92 -10.34 2.06
C PRO A 96 -0.98 -8.82 2.02
N VAL A 97 -1.97 -8.27 2.69
CA VAL A 97 -2.17 -6.83 2.85
C VAL A 97 -2.44 -6.56 4.32
N ILE A 98 -1.84 -5.50 4.84
CA ILE A 98 -2.13 -4.99 6.17
C ILE A 98 -2.78 -3.63 6.00
N SER A 99 -4.06 -3.52 6.35
CA SER A 99 -4.77 -2.23 6.36
C SER A 99 -4.47 -1.49 7.65
N ASN A 100 -3.89 -0.31 7.54
CA ASN A 100 -3.68 0.61 8.66
C ASN A 100 -4.75 1.70 8.75
N SER A 101 -5.94 1.43 8.21
CA SER A 101 -7.06 2.36 8.30
C SER A 101 -7.42 2.66 9.76
N SER A 102 -7.67 3.93 10.05
CA SER A 102 -7.94 4.42 11.41
C SER A 102 -6.79 4.26 12.41
N TYR A 103 -5.55 4.16 11.93
CA TYR A 103 -4.36 4.22 12.78
C TYR A 103 -3.60 5.54 12.56
N TYR A 104 -2.80 5.96 13.52
CA TYR A 104 -2.04 7.22 13.45
C TYR A 104 -1.23 7.37 12.17
N THR A 105 -0.66 6.27 11.67
CA THR A 105 0.17 6.29 10.46
C THR A 105 -0.62 6.61 9.19
N GLU A 106 -1.93 6.40 9.16
CA GLU A 106 -2.77 6.76 8.01
C GLU A 106 -2.71 8.26 7.76
N LYS A 107 -3.01 9.08 8.77
CA LYS A 107 -3.03 10.54 8.63
C LYS A 107 -1.64 11.12 8.37
N ILE A 108 -0.61 10.55 9.00
CA ILE A 108 0.78 10.93 8.75
C ILE A 108 1.18 10.60 7.29
N SER A 109 0.79 9.43 6.81
CA SER A 109 1.05 9.02 5.42
C SER A 109 0.34 9.91 4.41
N LEU A 110 -0.92 10.28 4.66
CA LEU A 110 -1.67 11.22 3.82
C LEU A 110 -1.00 12.60 3.77
N PHE A 111 -0.53 13.09 4.91
CA PHE A 111 0.20 14.34 4.97
C PHE A 111 1.51 14.30 4.16
N LEU A 112 2.29 13.24 4.31
CA LEU A 112 3.53 13.05 3.56
C LEU A 112 3.25 12.90 2.06
N ASP A 113 2.24 12.14 1.68
CA ASP A 113 1.85 11.95 0.28
C ASP A 113 1.46 13.28 -0.36
N TYR A 114 0.66 14.09 0.32
CA TYR A 114 0.27 15.42 -0.15
C TYR A 114 1.48 16.31 -0.47
N HIS A 115 2.54 16.26 0.35
CA HIS A 115 3.74 17.06 0.13
C HIS A 115 4.72 16.45 -0.86
N LEU A 116 4.77 15.10 -0.96
CA LEU A 116 5.70 14.41 -1.84
C LEU A 116 5.19 14.30 -3.28
N GLN A 117 3.88 14.19 -3.50
CA GLN A 117 3.30 14.08 -4.83
C GLN A 117 3.72 15.20 -5.79
N PRO A 118 3.68 16.51 -5.41
CA PRO A 118 4.11 17.57 -6.30
C PRO A 118 5.60 17.50 -6.67
N LEU A 119 6.43 16.94 -5.79
CA LEU A 119 7.85 16.72 -6.06
C LEU A 119 8.04 15.56 -7.04
N ALA A 120 7.34 14.45 -6.83
CA ALA A 120 7.37 13.31 -7.74
C ALA A 120 6.90 13.71 -9.16
N GLN A 121 5.88 14.54 -9.27
CA GLN A 121 5.34 15.02 -10.55
C GLN A 121 6.31 15.91 -11.34
N LYS A 122 7.31 16.51 -10.68
CA LYS A 122 8.36 17.31 -11.34
C LYS A 122 9.47 16.47 -11.97
N VAL A 123 9.55 15.20 -11.65
CA VAL A 123 10.57 14.31 -12.23
C VAL A 123 10.28 14.09 -13.72
N LYS A 124 11.31 14.23 -14.58
CA LYS A 124 11.15 14.09 -16.04
C LYS A 124 10.59 12.74 -16.48
N SER A 125 10.86 11.67 -15.72
CA SER A 125 10.36 10.31 -15.96
C SER A 125 8.99 10.04 -15.34
N TYR A 126 8.37 11.02 -14.69
CA TYR A 126 7.05 10.84 -14.07
C TYR A 126 6.00 10.49 -15.11
N ILE A 127 5.23 9.46 -14.82
CA ILE A 127 4.09 8.99 -15.61
C ILE A 127 2.90 8.88 -14.67
N LYS A 128 1.84 9.61 -15.00
CA LYS A 128 0.64 9.67 -14.18
C LYS A 128 -0.15 8.36 -14.23
N ASP A 129 -0.37 7.85 -15.43
CA ASP A 129 -1.18 6.67 -15.70
C ASP A 129 -0.83 6.08 -17.08
N THR A 130 -1.46 4.98 -17.44
CA THR A 130 -1.28 4.31 -18.74
C THR A 130 -1.55 5.22 -19.92
N ASN A 131 -2.56 6.10 -19.84
CA ASN A 131 -2.88 7.03 -20.91
C ASN A 131 -1.79 8.09 -21.09
N ASP A 132 -1.24 8.59 -20.00
CA ASP A 132 -0.10 9.51 -20.02
C ASP A 132 1.14 8.84 -20.61
N PHE A 133 1.41 7.58 -20.23
CA PHE A 133 2.48 6.78 -20.83
C PHE A 133 2.31 6.64 -22.34
N ILE A 134 1.12 6.23 -22.80
CA ILE A 134 0.82 6.09 -24.23
C ILE A 134 0.97 7.42 -24.96
N LYS A 135 0.53 8.54 -24.39
CA LYS A 135 0.70 9.86 -24.98
C LYS A 135 2.17 10.26 -25.11
N LYS A 136 2.96 10.00 -24.09
CA LYS A 136 4.39 10.32 -24.06
C LYS A 136 5.21 9.44 -25.01
N THR A 137 4.82 8.17 -25.18
CA THR A 137 5.50 7.23 -26.09
C THR A 137 5.06 7.36 -27.55
N LYS A 138 3.82 7.82 -27.84
CA LYS A 138 3.34 8.05 -29.20
C LYS A 138 3.99 9.23 -29.92
N LYS A 139 4.74 10.06 -29.22
CA LYS A 139 5.48 11.21 -29.80
C LYS A 139 6.93 11.25 -29.33
N PRO A 140 7.81 10.32 -29.66
CA PRO A 140 9.21 10.62 -29.67
C PRO A 140 9.54 11.33 -30.99
N PRO A 141 10.15 12.53 -30.99
CA PRO A 141 10.71 13.07 -32.21
C PRO A 141 11.85 12.14 -32.64
N GLY A 142 11.66 11.44 -33.78
CA GLY A 142 12.73 10.68 -34.42
C GLY A 142 12.65 9.15 -34.37
N PHE A 143 11.58 8.53 -33.85
CA PHE A 143 11.42 7.08 -34.00
C PHE A 143 10.80 6.79 -35.38
N THR A 144 11.64 6.62 -36.38
CA THR A 144 11.28 5.90 -37.61
C THR A 144 11.11 4.43 -37.21
N ARG A 145 9.94 3.88 -37.52
CA ARG A 145 9.59 2.48 -37.34
C ARG A 145 10.65 1.62 -38.03
N ALA A 146 11.57 1.04 -37.29
CA ALA A 146 12.43 0.01 -37.81
C ALA A 146 11.52 -1.13 -38.29
N SER A 147 11.60 -1.41 -39.58
CA SER A 147 10.90 -2.49 -40.26
C SER A 147 11.18 -3.82 -39.57
N ASN A 148 10.13 -4.52 -39.21
CA ASN A 148 10.01 -5.93 -38.90
C ASN A 148 11.33 -6.72 -38.82
N SER A 149 11.87 -6.87 -37.61
CA SER A 149 12.62 -8.05 -37.25
C SER A 149 11.99 -8.61 -35.98
N VAL A 150 11.29 -9.71 -36.18
CA VAL A 150 10.73 -10.56 -35.15
C VAL A 150 11.88 -11.08 -34.30
N LEU A 151 11.89 -10.75 -33.03
CA LEU A 151 12.67 -11.48 -32.04
C LEU A 151 11.74 -12.48 -31.37
N TYR A 152 12.04 -13.77 -31.60
CA TYR A 152 11.46 -14.90 -30.90
C TYR A 152 11.92 -14.95 -29.43
#